data_6447d10a2e60708b9ec9c7a80fab0222
#
_entry.id   6447d10a2e60708b9ec9c7a80fab0222
#
_cell.length_a   1.000
_cell.length_b   1.000
_cell.length_c   1.000
_cell.angle_alpha   90.00
_cell.angle_beta   90.00
_cell.angle_gamma   90.00
#
_symmetry.space_group_name_H-M   'P 1'
#
loop_
_entity.id
_entity.type
_entity.pdbx_description
1 polymer ?
#
loop_
_entity_poly.entity_id
_entity_poly.type
_entity_poly.pdbx_seq_one_letter_code
_entity_poly.pdbx_strand_id
1 'polypeptide(L)'
;MTRFTRLALGLSGLIASASAAGLAFTFAAPASAAKPAPGRVFELRTYVALPGRLDALNTRFREHTLALFKKHGMENVVYTTPQDDKDGKADTLVYLLAHKSRDAAKESWTAFGNDPVWKTARDASEKDGKIVKSVTSVFLDPTDYSPMK
;
A
#
# COMPACT_ATOMS: atom_id res chain seq x y z
N MET A 1 22.46 84.69 52.36
CA MET A 1 21.41 85.65 51.81
C MET A 1 21.28 85.32 50.32
N THR A 2 20.23 84.77 49.90
CA THR A 2 19.54 84.99 48.64
C THR A 2 18.60 83.79 48.37
N ARG A 3 17.38 83.99 48.38
CA ARG A 3 16.27 83.06 48.16
C ARG A 3 16.19 82.76 46.65
N PHE A 4 16.11 81.53 46.25
CA PHE A 4 15.65 81.16 44.92
C PHE A 4 14.39 80.29 44.98
N THR A 5 13.37 80.89 44.41
CA THR A 5 12.01 80.38 44.20
C THR A 5 12.03 79.21 43.24
N ARG A 6 11.46 78.05 43.63
CA ARG A 6 11.27 76.90 42.76
C ARG A 6 9.94 76.99 42.04
N LEU A 7 10.03 77.06 40.73
CA LEU A 7 8.88 76.97 39.82
C LEU A 7 8.67 75.45 39.50
N ALA A 8 7.51 74.96 39.87
CA ALA A 8 7.15 73.58 39.54
C ALA A 8 6.41 73.56 38.18
N LEU A 9 6.98 72.93 37.18
CA LEU A 9 6.30 72.59 35.94
C LEU A 9 5.81 71.13 36.06
N GLY A 10 4.49 70.95 36.06
CA GLY A 10 3.88 69.65 35.95
C GLY A 10 3.96 69.12 34.53
N LEU A 11 4.54 67.94 34.39
CA LEU A 11 4.57 67.20 33.14
C LEU A 11 3.66 65.97 33.27
N SER A 12 2.45 66.05 32.65
CA SER A 12 1.52 64.96 32.61
C SER A 12 2.05 63.88 31.65
N GLY A 13 2.54 62.78 32.18
CA GLY A 13 2.97 61.61 31.40
C GLY A 13 1.78 60.78 30.96
N LEU A 14 1.55 60.71 29.66
CA LEU A 14 0.63 59.78 29.03
C LEU A 14 1.24 58.37 29.12
N ILE A 15 0.61 57.49 29.87
CA ILE A 15 0.99 56.06 29.89
C ILE A 15 0.30 55.41 28.71
N ALA A 16 1.06 55.11 27.64
CA ALA A 16 0.63 54.31 26.53
C ALA A 16 0.66 52.83 26.95
N SER A 17 -0.50 52.25 27.16
CA SER A 17 -0.64 50.79 27.40
C SER A 17 -0.40 50.05 26.09
N ALA A 18 0.77 49.44 25.91
CA ALA A 18 1.01 48.53 24.81
C ALA A 18 0.33 47.18 25.12
N SER A 19 -0.83 46.96 24.47
CA SER A 19 -1.46 45.63 24.48
C SER A 19 -0.64 44.67 23.62
N ALA A 20 0.09 43.77 24.23
CA ALA A 20 0.71 42.67 23.56
C ALA A 20 -0.37 41.64 23.16
N ALA A 21 -0.80 41.68 21.90
CA ALA A 21 -1.62 40.63 21.32
C ALA A 21 -0.76 39.35 21.19
N GLY A 22 -0.86 38.47 22.17
CA GLY A 22 -0.25 37.13 22.10
C GLY A 22 -0.97 36.30 21.04
N LEU A 23 -0.30 36.04 19.90
CA LEU A 23 -0.72 35.02 18.95
C LEU A 23 -0.59 33.66 19.62
N ALA A 24 -1.68 33.11 20.14
CA ALA A 24 -1.75 31.74 20.59
C ALA A 24 -1.73 30.82 19.37
N PHE A 25 -0.57 30.23 19.06
CA PHE A 25 -0.49 29.13 18.11
C PHE A 25 -1.14 27.91 18.76
N THR A 26 -2.38 27.63 18.44
CA THR A 26 -2.99 26.34 18.76
C THR A 26 -2.39 25.30 17.84
N PHE A 27 -1.45 24.50 18.36
CA PHE A 27 -1.06 23.26 17.71
C PHE A 27 -2.29 22.33 17.73
N ALA A 28 -2.97 22.22 16.60
CA ALA A 28 -3.92 21.15 16.41
C ALA A 28 -3.15 19.83 16.54
N ALA A 29 -3.53 19.01 17.54
CA ALA A 29 -3.00 17.65 17.63
C ALA A 29 -3.25 16.94 16.29
N PRO A 30 -2.28 16.15 15.77
CA PRO A 30 -2.51 15.39 14.56
C PRO A 30 -3.76 14.53 14.79
N ALA A 31 -4.74 14.69 13.90
CA ALA A 31 -5.93 13.84 13.91
C ALA A 31 -5.44 12.39 13.93
N SER A 32 -5.82 11.65 14.97
CA SER A 32 -5.58 10.21 15.04
C SER A 32 -6.02 9.62 13.72
N ALA A 33 -5.11 9.00 12.99
CA ALA A 33 -5.42 8.37 11.73
C ALA A 33 -6.57 7.39 11.99
N ALA A 34 -7.77 7.74 11.54
CA ALA A 34 -8.91 6.86 11.61
C ALA A 34 -8.48 5.54 10.96
N LYS A 35 -8.66 4.43 11.70
CA LYS A 35 -8.45 3.09 11.14
C LYS A 35 -9.18 3.07 9.79
N PRO A 36 -8.49 2.74 8.68
CA PRO A 36 -9.15 2.66 7.39
C PRO A 36 -10.43 1.82 7.53
N ALA A 37 -11.53 2.31 6.98
CA ALA A 37 -12.74 1.51 6.86
C ALA A 37 -12.34 0.15 6.28
N PRO A 38 -12.99 -0.97 6.67
CA PRO A 38 -12.67 -2.30 6.15
C PRO A 38 -12.71 -2.24 4.63
N GLY A 39 -11.55 -2.02 4.05
CA GLY A 39 -11.35 -1.65 2.68
C GLY A 39 -10.60 -2.75 1.94
N ARG A 40 -10.55 -2.57 0.67
CA ARG A 40 -9.78 -3.35 -0.28
C ARG A 40 -8.36 -3.61 0.26
N VAL A 41 -7.93 -4.86 0.26
CA VAL A 41 -6.56 -5.25 0.59
C VAL A 41 -5.84 -5.73 -0.67
N PHE A 42 -4.55 -5.47 -0.72
CA PHE A 42 -3.72 -5.96 -1.82
C PHE A 42 -2.92 -7.18 -1.37
N GLU A 43 -2.64 -8.08 -2.30
CA GLU A 43 -1.79 -9.24 -2.07
C GLU A 43 -0.66 -9.25 -3.11
N LEU A 44 0.56 -8.95 -2.65
CA LEU A 44 1.77 -9.07 -3.46
C LEU A 44 2.23 -10.53 -3.42
N ARG A 45 2.36 -11.12 -4.60
CA ARG A 45 2.85 -12.50 -4.74
C ARG A 45 4.09 -12.54 -5.61
N THR A 46 5.07 -13.31 -5.14
CA THR A 46 6.29 -13.60 -5.88
C THR A 46 6.38 -15.10 -6.10
N TYR A 47 6.41 -15.48 -7.35
CA TYR A 47 6.63 -16.85 -7.79
C TYR A 47 8.05 -16.99 -8.31
N VAL A 48 8.78 -17.99 -7.82
CA VAL A 48 10.04 -18.39 -8.43
C VAL A 48 9.80 -19.70 -9.17
N ALA A 49 10.02 -19.69 -10.47
CA ALA A 49 9.92 -20.88 -11.30
C ALA A 49 11.18 -21.76 -11.15
N LEU A 50 11.07 -23.02 -11.50
CA LEU A 50 12.24 -23.87 -11.71
C LEU A 50 13.02 -23.39 -12.95
N PRO A 51 14.33 -23.66 -13.06
CA PRO A 51 15.15 -23.22 -14.17
C PRO A 51 14.53 -23.55 -15.54
N GLY A 52 14.42 -22.52 -16.41
CA GLY A 52 13.82 -22.63 -17.74
C GLY A 52 12.29 -22.79 -17.77
N ARG A 53 11.60 -22.67 -16.63
CA ARG A 53 10.13 -22.88 -16.55
C ARG A 53 9.31 -21.59 -16.45
N LEU A 54 9.94 -20.40 -16.50
CA LEU A 54 9.22 -19.12 -16.41
C LEU A 54 8.22 -18.93 -17.56
N ASP A 55 8.58 -19.29 -18.80
CA ASP A 55 7.68 -19.17 -19.95
C ASP A 55 6.45 -20.06 -19.81
N ALA A 56 6.63 -21.29 -19.32
CA ALA A 56 5.52 -22.19 -19.02
C ALA A 56 4.60 -21.63 -17.90
N LEU A 57 5.19 -20.98 -16.89
CA LEU A 57 4.43 -20.27 -15.87
C LEU A 57 3.63 -19.11 -16.46
N ASN A 58 4.26 -18.27 -17.26
CA ASN A 58 3.60 -17.12 -17.92
C ASN A 58 2.49 -17.57 -18.85
N THR A 59 2.67 -18.66 -19.61
CA THR A 59 1.65 -19.25 -20.46
C THR A 59 0.45 -19.71 -19.64
N ARG A 60 0.66 -20.44 -18.54
CA ARG A 60 -0.42 -20.86 -17.63
C ARG A 60 -1.19 -19.67 -17.07
N PHE A 61 -0.49 -18.58 -16.70
CA PHE A 61 -1.13 -17.37 -16.21
C PHE A 61 -2.00 -16.73 -17.29
N ARG A 62 -1.47 -16.54 -18.49
CA ARG A 62 -2.15 -15.88 -19.61
C ARG A 62 -3.38 -16.65 -20.06
N GLU A 63 -3.27 -17.94 -20.20
CA GLU A 63 -4.32 -18.76 -20.79
C GLU A 63 -5.40 -19.18 -19.78
N HIS A 64 -5.07 -19.31 -18.51
CA HIS A 64 -5.97 -19.88 -17.51
C HIS A 64 -6.11 -19.05 -16.23
N THR A 65 -4.97 -18.69 -15.59
CA THR A 65 -4.98 -18.22 -14.22
C THR A 65 -5.68 -16.88 -14.06
N LEU A 66 -5.46 -15.90 -14.96
CA LEU A 66 -6.06 -14.57 -14.87
C LEU A 66 -7.58 -14.62 -14.92
N ALA A 67 -8.13 -15.41 -15.83
CA ALA A 67 -9.58 -15.59 -15.96
C ALA A 67 -10.18 -16.27 -14.71
N LEU A 68 -9.48 -17.26 -14.17
CA LEU A 68 -9.92 -17.97 -12.97
C LEU A 68 -9.83 -17.11 -11.72
N PHE A 69 -8.80 -16.26 -11.59
CA PHE A 69 -8.73 -15.29 -10.50
C PHE A 69 -9.94 -14.36 -10.51
N LYS A 70 -10.26 -13.78 -11.68
CA LYS A 70 -11.44 -12.94 -11.85
C LYS A 70 -12.74 -13.69 -11.52
N LYS A 71 -12.88 -14.94 -11.98
CA LYS A 71 -14.03 -15.80 -11.68
C LYS A 71 -14.25 -15.97 -10.19
N HIS A 72 -13.18 -16.10 -9.42
CA HIS A 72 -13.21 -16.30 -7.98
C HIS A 72 -13.09 -15.01 -7.16
N GLY A 73 -13.36 -13.83 -7.78
CA GLY A 73 -13.46 -12.56 -7.06
C GLY A 73 -12.12 -11.92 -6.69
N MET A 74 -11.01 -12.40 -7.27
CA MET A 74 -9.70 -11.76 -7.18
C MET A 74 -9.53 -10.79 -8.33
N GLU A 75 -9.13 -9.54 -8.04
CA GLU A 75 -8.88 -8.54 -9.07
C GLU A 75 -7.41 -8.57 -9.49
N ASN A 76 -7.20 -8.71 -10.80
CA ASN A 76 -5.86 -8.67 -11.40
C ASN A 76 -5.40 -7.21 -11.51
N VAL A 77 -4.36 -6.81 -10.76
CA VAL A 77 -3.86 -5.42 -10.75
C VAL A 77 -2.66 -5.26 -11.68
N VAL A 78 -1.58 -6.01 -11.44
CA VAL A 78 -0.35 -5.94 -12.27
C VAL A 78 0.41 -7.26 -12.22
N TYR A 79 1.09 -7.57 -13.33
CA TYR A 79 1.97 -8.73 -13.49
C TYR A 79 3.29 -8.26 -14.08
N THR A 80 4.40 -8.61 -13.44
CA THR A 80 5.74 -8.11 -13.78
C THR A 80 6.79 -9.20 -13.64
N THR A 81 7.89 -9.05 -14.36
CA THR A 81 9.12 -9.82 -14.16
C THR A 81 10.27 -8.85 -13.88
N PRO A 82 11.27 -9.21 -13.06
CA PRO A 82 12.44 -8.39 -12.84
C PRO A 82 13.19 -8.11 -14.16
N GLN A 83 13.85 -6.96 -14.24
CA GLN A 83 14.65 -6.58 -15.40
C GLN A 83 16.10 -7.07 -15.30
N ASP A 84 16.60 -7.24 -14.08
CA ASP A 84 18.01 -7.58 -13.83
C ASP A 84 18.15 -9.06 -13.41
N ASP A 85 19.23 -9.69 -13.87
CA ASP A 85 19.53 -11.10 -13.58
C ASP A 85 19.73 -11.34 -12.07
N LYS A 86 20.34 -10.40 -11.35
CA LYS A 86 20.52 -10.46 -9.90
C LYS A 86 19.21 -10.51 -9.11
N ASP A 87 18.12 -10.03 -9.69
CA ASP A 87 16.79 -9.96 -9.09
C ASP A 87 15.87 -11.11 -9.57
N GLY A 88 16.40 -12.04 -10.39
CA GLY A 88 15.68 -13.22 -10.85
C GLY A 88 14.91 -13.04 -12.17
N LYS A 89 15.44 -12.25 -13.10
CA LYS A 89 14.84 -12.03 -14.43
C LYS A 89 14.44 -13.32 -15.15
N ALA A 90 15.26 -14.38 -15.01
CA ALA A 90 15.08 -15.63 -15.73
C ALA A 90 14.01 -16.55 -15.13
N ASP A 91 13.56 -16.32 -13.89
CA ASP A 91 12.74 -17.28 -13.16
C ASP A 91 11.63 -16.68 -12.29
N THR A 92 11.53 -15.36 -12.19
CA THR A 92 10.64 -14.73 -11.22
C THR A 92 9.47 -14.00 -11.88
N LEU A 93 8.26 -14.29 -11.40
CA LEU A 93 7.02 -13.57 -11.70
C LEU A 93 6.52 -12.89 -10.42
N VAL A 94 6.36 -11.55 -10.46
CA VAL A 94 5.80 -10.76 -9.36
C VAL A 94 4.46 -10.19 -9.80
N TYR A 95 3.43 -10.35 -8.98
CA TYR A 95 2.13 -9.78 -9.31
C TYR A 95 1.37 -9.30 -8.07
N LEU A 96 0.44 -8.39 -8.31
CA LEU A 96 -0.42 -7.80 -7.31
C LEU A 96 -1.88 -8.14 -7.62
N LEU A 97 -2.56 -8.68 -6.64
CA LEU A 97 -4.01 -8.86 -6.64
C LEU A 97 -4.65 -7.86 -5.68
N ALA A 98 -5.93 -7.56 -5.92
CA ALA A 98 -6.74 -6.86 -4.94
C ALA A 98 -7.95 -7.71 -4.55
N HIS A 99 -8.30 -7.64 -3.27
CA HIS A 99 -9.42 -8.35 -2.65
C HIS A 99 -10.30 -7.37 -1.89
N LYS A 100 -11.57 -7.69 -1.73
CA LYS A 100 -12.51 -6.87 -0.93
C LYS A 100 -12.13 -6.82 0.56
N SER A 101 -11.51 -7.90 1.07
CA SER A 101 -11.02 -8.03 2.45
C SER A 101 -10.09 -9.23 2.57
N ARG A 102 -9.44 -9.40 3.72
CA ARG A 102 -8.65 -10.61 4.05
C ARG A 102 -9.50 -11.88 4.04
N ASP A 103 -10.72 -11.81 4.54
CA ASP A 103 -11.63 -12.96 4.56
C ASP A 103 -12.07 -13.33 3.14
N ALA A 104 -12.42 -12.32 2.31
CA ALA A 104 -12.74 -12.54 0.91
C ALA A 104 -11.54 -13.15 0.14
N ALA A 105 -10.30 -12.75 0.44
CA ALA A 105 -9.11 -13.36 -0.14
C ALA A 105 -9.01 -14.86 0.20
N LYS A 106 -9.23 -15.21 1.47
CA LYS A 106 -9.20 -16.62 1.92
C LYS A 106 -10.26 -17.46 1.21
N GLU A 107 -11.48 -16.95 1.09
CA GLU A 107 -12.57 -17.61 0.37
C GLU A 107 -12.24 -17.80 -1.11
N SER A 108 -11.75 -16.73 -1.76
CA SER A 108 -11.36 -16.74 -3.17
C SER A 108 -10.24 -17.76 -3.47
N TRP A 109 -9.21 -17.82 -2.62
CA TRP A 109 -8.13 -18.79 -2.76
C TRP A 109 -8.60 -20.23 -2.56
N THR A 110 -9.52 -20.44 -1.60
CA THR A 110 -10.11 -21.77 -1.38
C THR A 110 -10.93 -22.21 -2.59
N ALA A 111 -11.78 -21.32 -3.11
CA ALA A 111 -12.61 -21.59 -4.28
C ALA A 111 -11.76 -21.84 -5.53
N PHE A 112 -10.75 -21.01 -5.77
CA PHE A 112 -9.81 -21.18 -6.88
C PHE A 112 -9.06 -22.53 -6.79
N GLY A 113 -8.52 -22.87 -5.63
CA GLY A 113 -7.77 -24.12 -5.43
C GLY A 113 -8.62 -25.38 -5.65
N ASN A 114 -9.94 -25.28 -5.43
CA ASN A 114 -10.90 -26.37 -5.64
C ASN A 114 -11.50 -26.39 -7.04
N ASP A 115 -11.30 -25.37 -7.85
CA ASP A 115 -11.86 -25.30 -9.21
C ASP A 115 -11.30 -26.44 -10.10
N PRO A 116 -12.16 -27.29 -10.70
CA PRO A 116 -11.71 -28.36 -11.57
C PRO A 116 -10.97 -27.86 -12.81
N VAL A 117 -11.35 -26.67 -13.32
CA VAL A 117 -10.66 -26.05 -14.48
C VAL A 117 -9.24 -25.68 -14.12
N TRP A 118 -9.03 -25.11 -12.89
CA TRP A 118 -7.70 -24.84 -12.37
C TRP A 118 -6.87 -26.12 -12.23
N LYS A 119 -7.43 -27.17 -11.64
CA LYS A 119 -6.73 -28.44 -11.45
C LYS A 119 -6.27 -29.03 -12.78
N THR A 120 -7.17 -29.06 -13.77
CA THR A 120 -6.86 -29.53 -15.12
C THR A 120 -5.76 -28.70 -15.79
N ALA A 121 -5.86 -27.36 -15.74
CA ALA A 121 -4.85 -26.47 -16.33
C ALA A 121 -3.48 -26.60 -15.65
N ARG A 122 -3.45 -26.70 -14.31
CA ARG A 122 -2.22 -26.95 -13.58
C ARG A 122 -1.58 -28.26 -14.00
N ASP A 123 -2.33 -29.34 -13.96
CA ASP A 123 -1.81 -30.69 -14.24
C ASP A 123 -1.33 -30.80 -15.69
N ALA A 124 -2.06 -30.21 -16.64
CA ALA A 124 -1.65 -30.15 -18.04
C ALA A 124 -0.34 -29.36 -18.23
N SER A 125 -0.20 -28.23 -17.54
CA SER A 125 1.01 -27.39 -17.63
C SER A 125 2.24 -28.02 -16.94
N GLU A 126 2.03 -28.96 -16.03
CA GLU A 126 3.08 -29.65 -15.27
C GLU A 126 3.33 -31.11 -15.74
N LYS A 127 2.74 -31.52 -16.88
CA LYS A 127 2.95 -32.87 -17.45
C LYS A 127 4.44 -33.21 -17.69
N ASP A 128 5.23 -32.20 -18.05
CA ASP A 128 6.67 -32.32 -18.28
C ASP A 128 7.51 -31.92 -17.05
N GLY A 129 6.92 -31.97 -15.87
CA GLY A 129 7.53 -31.64 -14.60
C GLY A 129 7.00 -30.35 -13.98
N LYS A 130 7.30 -30.20 -12.70
CA LYS A 130 6.88 -29.05 -11.89
C LYS A 130 7.37 -27.74 -12.47
N ILE A 131 6.55 -26.69 -12.39
CA ILE A 131 6.90 -25.34 -12.86
C ILE A 131 7.41 -24.46 -11.73
N VAL A 132 6.71 -24.45 -10.60
CA VAL A 132 6.96 -23.50 -9.50
C VAL A 132 7.85 -24.11 -8.43
N LYS A 133 8.95 -23.41 -8.13
CA LYS A 133 9.87 -23.72 -7.04
C LYS A 133 9.34 -23.24 -5.70
N SER A 134 8.94 -21.98 -5.63
CA SER A 134 8.43 -21.36 -4.41
C SER A 134 7.45 -20.24 -4.70
N VAL A 135 6.61 -19.91 -3.70
CA VAL A 135 5.67 -18.81 -3.71
C VAL A 135 5.77 -18.07 -2.39
N THR A 136 5.90 -16.75 -2.48
CA THR A 136 5.76 -15.83 -1.34
C THR A 136 4.52 -14.98 -1.51
N SER A 137 3.80 -14.72 -0.43
CA SER A 137 2.61 -13.88 -0.40
C SER A 137 2.69 -12.89 0.76
N VAL A 138 2.45 -11.60 0.47
CA VAL A 138 2.41 -10.53 1.46
C VAL A 138 1.13 -9.73 1.25
N PHE A 139 0.33 -9.59 2.29
CA PHE A 139 -0.85 -8.73 2.25
C PHE A 139 -0.49 -7.31 2.64
N LEU A 140 -1.05 -6.34 1.94
CA LEU A 140 -0.72 -4.92 2.04
C LEU A 140 -2.00 -4.11 2.17
N ASP A 141 -1.98 -3.14 3.08
CA ASP A 141 -3.01 -2.11 3.15
C ASP A 141 -2.56 -0.90 2.34
N PRO A 142 -3.45 -0.29 1.54
CA PRO A 142 -3.10 0.94 0.85
C PRO A 142 -2.93 2.07 1.87
N THR A 143 -1.95 2.94 1.64
CA THR A 143 -1.79 4.18 2.40
C THR A 143 -2.89 5.18 2.03
N ASP A 144 -3.09 6.20 2.89
CA ASP A 144 -4.07 7.27 2.65
C ASP A 144 -3.79 8.09 1.38
N TYR A 145 -2.53 8.16 0.96
CA TYR A 145 -2.07 8.82 -0.27
C TYR A 145 -1.93 7.87 -1.48
N SER A 146 -2.28 6.58 -1.34
CA SER A 146 -2.23 5.64 -2.47
C SER A 146 -3.25 6.02 -3.54
N PRO A 147 -2.86 6.05 -4.84
CA PRO A 147 -3.81 6.26 -5.93
C PRO A 147 -4.75 5.06 -6.13
N MET A 148 -4.37 3.88 -5.65
CA MET A 148 -5.18 2.65 -5.65
C MET A 148 -5.67 2.37 -4.23
N LYS A 149 -6.99 2.32 -4.07
CA LYS A 149 -7.67 2.04 -2.79
C LYS A 149 -8.74 1.00 -2.96
#